data_673aebb199e9234ac7b4c98e565ae8c3
#
_entry.id   673aebb199e9234ac7b4c98e565ae8c3
#
_cell.length_a   1.000
_cell.length_b   1.000
_cell.length_c   1.000
_cell.angle_alpha   90.00
_cell.angle_beta   90.00
_cell.angle_gamma   90.00
#
_symmetry.space_group_name_H-M   'P 1'
#
loop_
_entity.id
_entity.type
_entity.pdbx_description
1 polymer ?
#
loop_
_entity_poly.entity_id
_entity_poly.type
_entity_poly.pdbx_seq_one_letter_code
_entity_poly.pdbx_strand_id
1 'polypeptide(L)'
;MKTILVPTDFSKNSLNALRFAIELAVKNSFNIIVIHQTSILDLAPESTFTGFYVPSPIDQIGFMKTELDKFVNRAINTSSSKINKTSISTEIIPGVGTVEIILETAKKHKADLIILGSTGASGIKRILIGSVAAKVVELSKIPVIIIPEKFRNKPLKHIGYASDLSHVTSEMEKLIPLADMLGASIEIFHVEPTFPTSEAYKKFNPEGSLIELRMKYKRENITYKLVKTKFDNDFYTGIDKYRRNAKPDLLC
;
A
#
# COMPACT_ATOMS: atom_id res chain seq x y z
N MET A 1 10.17 -16.82 3.37
CA MET A 1 9.34 -16.44 2.21
C MET A 1 8.55 -15.23 2.62
N LYS A 2 8.53 -14.15 1.84
CA LYS A 2 7.83 -12.92 2.22
C LYS A 2 6.33 -13.07 2.03
N THR A 3 5.56 -12.33 2.84
CA THR A 3 4.10 -12.40 2.85
C THR A 3 3.49 -11.02 2.58
N ILE A 4 2.55 -10.96 1.64
CA ILE A 4 1.76 -9.76 1.32
C ILE A 4 0.37 -9.94 1.91
N LEU A 5 -0.09 -8.98 2.71
CA LEU A 5 -1.46 -8.89 3.18
C LEU A 5 -2.27 -7.98 2.25
N VAL A 6 -3.42 -8.46 1.79
CA VAL A 6 -4.34 -7.70 0.93
C VAL A 6 -5.73 -7.70 1.54
N PRO A 7 -6.10 -6.67 2.28
CA PRO A 7 -7.48 -6.48 2.72
C PRO A 7 -8.39 -6.15 1.54
N THR A 8 -9.61 -6.68 1.56
CA THR A 8 -10.61 -6.42 0.52
C THR A 8 -11.99 -6.10 1.09
N ASP A 9 -12.68 -5.19 0.43
CA ASP A 9 -14.09 -4.85 0.58
C ASP A 9 -14.90 -5.25 -0.67
N PHE A 10 -14.34 -6.12 -1.50
CA PHE A 10 -14.87 -6.54 -2.79
C PHE A 10 -15.01 -5.44 -3.86
N SER A 11 -14.52 -4.23 -3.58
CA SER A 11 -14.55 -3.12 -4.55
C SER A 11 -13.60 -3.34 -5.73
N LYS A 12 -13.79 -2.53 -6.79
CA LYS A 12 -12.85 -2.50 -7.93
C LYS A 12 -11.44 -2.10 -7.50
N ASN A 13 -11.32 -1.25 -6.49
CA ASN A 13 -10.04 -0.77 -6.00
C ASN A 13 -9.28 -1.87 -5.27
N SER A 14 -9.96 -2.63 -4.41
CA SER A 14 -9.34 -3.78 -3.74
C SER A 14 -9.03 -4.90 -4.75
N LEU A 15 -9.82 -5.06 -5.84
CA LEU A 15 -9.48 -5.96 -6.92
C LEU A 15 -8.19 -5.54 -7.65
N ASN A 16 -7.99 -4.25 -7.90
CA ASN A 16 -6.75 -3.75 -8.50
C ASN A 16 -5.56 -3.93 -7.56
N ALA A 17 -5.76 -3.72 -6.25
CA ALA A 17 -4.74 -4.00 -5.24
C ALA A 17 -4.33 -5.48 -5.24
N LEU A 18 -5.29 -6.39 -5.29
CA LEU A 18 -5.00 -7.83 -5.35
C LEU A 18 -4.29 -8.23 -6.65
N ARG A 19 -4.68 -7.68 -7.81
CA ARG A 19 -3.97 -7.92 -9.08
C ARG A 19 -2.51 -7.47 -9.00
N PHE A 20 -2.26 -6.28 -8.46
CA PHE A 20 -0.89 -5.80 -8.26
C PHE A 20 -0.11 -6.73 -7.31
N ALA A 21 -0.72 -7.17 -6.21
CA ALA A 21 -0.12 -8.13 -5.29
C ALA A 21 0.24 -9.45 -5.98
N ILE A 22 -0.62 -9.95 -6.87
CA ILE A 22 -0.38 -11.16 -7.67
C ILE A 22 0.84 -10.98 -8.57
N GLU A 23 0.93 -9.90 -9.32
CA GLU A 23 2.07 -9.63 -10.20
C GLU A 23 3.38 -9.55 -9.41
N LEU A 24 3.34 -8.87 -8.26
CA LEU A 24 4.50 -8.75 -7.39
C LEU A 24 4.90 -10.10 -6.78
N ALA A 25 3.93 -10.90 -6.35
CA ALA A 25 4.15 -12.21 -5.74
C ALA A 25 4.73 -13.22 -6.74
N VAL A 26 4.24 -13.24 -7.98
CA VAL A 26 4.80 -14.10 -9.03
C VAL A 26 6.26 -13.77 -9.31
N LYS A 27 6.59 -12.48 -9.44
CA LYS A 27 7.96 -12.04 -9.72
C LYS A 27 8.94 -12.41 -8.60
N ASN A 28 8.48 -12.44 -7.35
CA ASN A 28 9.36 -12.54 -6.19
C ASN A 28 9.11 -13.81 -5.34
N SER A 29 8.24 -14.71 -5.77
CA SER A 29 7.87 -15.93 -5.03
C SER A 29 7.34 -15.64 -3.62
N PHE A 30 6.40 -14.69 -3.49
CA PHE A 30 5.79 -14.31 -2.22
C PHE A 30 4.46 -15.04 -2.01
N ASN A 31 4.06 -15.18 -0.74
CA ASN A 31 2.72 -15.60 -0.38
C ASN A 31 1.78 -14.38 -0.31
N ILE A 32 0.51 -14.61 -0.59
CA ILE A 32 -0.55 -13.60 -0.45
C ILE A 32 -1.57 -14.12 0.56
N ILE A 33 -1.96 -13.25 1.48
CA ILE A 33 -3.08 -13.47 2.39
C ILE A 33 -4.13 -12.42 2.06
N VAL A 34 -5.28 -12.86 1.59
CA VAL A 34 -6.42 -11.97 1.29
C VAL A 34 -7.40 -12.06 2.44
N ILE A 35 -7.72 -10.92 3.04
CA ILE A 35 -8.65 -10.86 4.16
C ILE A 35 -9.87 -10.02 3.84
N HIS A 36 -11.01 -10.44 4.35
CA HIS A 36 -12.21 -9.62 4.41
C HIS A 36 -12.69 -9.54 5.86
N GLN A 37 -12.87 -8.31 6.35
CA GLN A 37 -13.46 -8.07 7.66
C GLN A 37 -14.98 -7.98 7.51
N THR A 38 -15.69 -8.69 8.37
CA THR A 38 -17.14 -8.61 8.49
C THR A 38 -17.54 -8.14 9.87
N SER A 39 -18.59 -7.34 9.94
CA SER A 39 -19.11 -6.89 11.23
C SER A 39 -19.79 -8.05 11.97
N ILE A 40 -19.58 -8.13 13.28
CA ILE A 40 -20.31 -9.10 14.12
C ILE A 40 -21.82 -8.82 14.08
N LEU A 41 -22.22 -7.56 13.89
CA LEU A 41 -23.63 -7.17 13.78
C LEU A 41 -24.25 -7.69 12.48
N ASP A 42 -23.46 -7.78 11.39
CA ASP A 42 -23.94 -8.34 10.12
C ASP A 42 -24.14 -9.88 10.23
N LEU A 43 -23.57 -10.50 11.25
CA LEU A 43 -23.73 -11.93 11.55
C LEU A 43 -24.84 -12.20 12.58
N ALA A 44 -25.41 -11.16 13.20
CA ALA A 44 -26.51 -11.32 14.13
C ALA A 44 -27.78 -11.74 13.37
N PRO A 45 -28.55 -12.74 13.84
CA PRO A 45 -29.83 -13.05 13.26
C PRO A 45 -30.75 -11.84 13.44
N GLU A 46 -31.27 -11.27 12.36
CA GLU A 46 -32.36 -10.32 12.44
C GLU A 46 -33.51 -10.99 13.19
N SER A 47 -34.06 -10.29 14.18
CA SER A 47 -35.00 -10.81 15.16
C SER A 47 -36.12 -11.67 14.52
N THR A 48 -36.35 -12.81 15.08
CA THR A 48 -37.15 -13.98 14.73
C THR A 48 -38.64 -13.75 14.52
N PHE A 49 -39.13 -12.57 14.17
CA PHE A 49 -40.57 -12.28 14.09
C PHE A 49 -41.25 -12.51 12.73
N THR A 50 -40.51 -12.91 11.70
CA THR A 50 -41.08 -12.97 10.32
C THR A 50 -41.22 -14.39 9.74
N GLY A 51 -40.85 -15.46 10.47
CA GLY A 51 -40.95 -16.84 9.91
C GLY A 51 -40.05 -17.13 8.72
N PHE A 52 -39.14 -16.25 8.35
CA PHE A 52 -38.14 -16.45 7.32
C PHE A 52 -36.89 -17.12 7.89
N TYR A 53 -36.27 -18.01 7.11
CA TYR A 53 -34.98 -18.60 7.45
C TYR A 53 -33.91 -17.51 7.53
N VAL A 54 -33.36 -17.30 8.70
CA VAL A 54 -32.17 -16.46 8.91
C VAL A 54 -30.96 -17.37 8.97
N PRO A 55 -29.99 -17.25 8.03
CA PRO A 55 -28.80 -18.08 8.05
C PRO A 55 -28.02 -17.92 9.37
N SER A 56 -27.52 -19.03 9.89
CA SER A 56 -26.66 -18.98 11.08
C SER A 56 -25.39 -18.14 10.81
N PRO A 57 -24.73 -17.60 11.86
CA PRO A 57 -23.44 -16.94 11.69
C PRO A 57 -22.40 -17.78 10.95
N ILE A 58 -22.44 -19.10 11.14
CA ILE A 58 -21.55 -20.06 10.45
C ILE A 58 -21.86 -20.10 8.96
N ASP A 59 -23.15 -20.15 8.59
CA ASP A 59 -23.59 -20.16 7.19
C ASP A 59 -23.22 -18.87 6.48
N GLN A 60 -23.36 -17.72 7.17
CA GLN A 60 -22.99 -16.40 6.67
C GLN A 60 -21.48 -16.29 6.42
N ILE A 61 -20.65 -16.77 7.36
CA ILE A 61 -19.18 -16.82 7.17
C ILE A 61 -18.83 -17.74 5.99
N GLY A 62 -19.50 -18.90 5.87
CA GLY A 62 -19.32 -19.82 4.74
C GLY A 62 -19.66 -19.17 3.39
N PHE A 63 -20.76 -18.42 3.33
CA PHE A 63 -21.13 -17.65 2.15
C PHE A 63 -20.08 -16.59 1.82
N MET A 64 -19.66 -15.77 2.79
CA MET A 64 -18.64 -14.74 2.59
C MET A 64 -17.30 -15.33 2.14
N LYS A 65 -16.93 -16.50 2.67
CA LYS A 65 -15.75 -17.24 2.26
C LYS A 65 -15.83 -17.63 0.78
N THR A 66 -16.99 -18.12 0.35
CA THR A 66 -17.24 -18.46 -1.05
C THR A 66 -17.12 -17.22 -1.96
N GLU A 67 -17.67 -16.08 -1.55
CA GLU A 67 -17.56 -14.82 -2.29
C GLU A 67 -16.10 -14.31 -2.33
N LEU A 68 -15.36 -14.45 -1.23
CA LEU A 68 -13.93 -14.09 -1.20
C LEU A 68 -13.11 -14.96 -2.15
N ASP A 69 -13.39 -16.25 -2.20
CA ASP A 69 -12.70 -17.18 -3.11
C ASP A 69 -13.05 -16.88 -4.59
N LYS A 70 -14.30 -16.51 -4.89
CA LYS A 70 -14.70 -16.01 -6.23
C LYS A 70 -13.96 -14.72 -6.59
N PHE A 71 -13.85 -13.79 -5.65
CA PHE A 71 -13.13 -12.53 -5.85
C PHE A 71 -11.65 -12.78 -6.16
N VAL A 72 -10.99 -13.67 -5.41
CA VAL A 72 -9.60 -14.07 -5.65
C VAL A 72 -9.45 -14.75 -7.01
N ASN A 73 -10.33 -15.68 -7.36
CA ASN A 73 -10.33 -16.33 -8.66
C ASN A 73 -10.49 -15.31 -9.81
N ARG A 74 -11.35 -14.29 -9.64
CA ARG A 74 -11.49 -13.19 -10.61
C ARG A 74 -10.19 -12.41 -10.76
N ALA A 75 -9.50 -12.11 -9.66
CA ALA A 75 -8.22 -11.43 -9.71
C ALA A 75 -7.17 -12.26 -10.46
N ILE A 76 -7.05 -13.56 -10.18
CA ILE A 76 -6.13 -14.49 -10.83
C ILE A 76 -6.40 -14.54 -12.34
N ASN A 77 -7.67 -14.75 -12.74
CA ASN A 77 -8.05 -14.90 -14.13
C ASN A 77 -7.87 -13.62 -14.96
N THR A 78 -7.83 -12.45 -14.30
CA THR A 78 -7.68 -11.16 -14.96
C THR A 78 -6.28 -10.54 -14.75
N SER A 79 -5.38 -11.24 -14.08
CA SER A 79 -3.97 -10.86 -13.95
C SER A 79 -3.18 -11.29 -15.18
N SER A 80 -2.12 -10.54 -15.51
CA SER A 80 -1.24 -10.88 -16.64
C SER A 80 -0.34 -12.07 -16.33
N SER A 81 -0.03 -12.28 -15.05
CA SER A 81 0.84 -13.34 -14.56
C SER A 81 0.05 -14.53 -14.03
N LYS A 82 0.53 -15.74 -14.32
CA LYS A 82 -0.03 -16.97 -13.75
C LYS A 82 0.58 -17.22 -12.38
N ILE A 83 -0.24 -17.19 -11.33
CA ILE A 83 0.16 -17.55 -9.96
C ILE A 83 -0.30 -18.96 -9.61
N ASN A 84 0.50 -19.68 -8.86
CA ASN A 84 0.05 -20.92 -8.25
C ASN A 84 -0.96 -20.60 -7.14
N LYS A 85 -2.15 -21.20 -7.19
CA LYS A 85 -3.23 -21.00 -6.20
C LYS A 85 -2.81 -21.34 -4.77
N THR A 86 -1.83 -22.23 -4.57
CA THR A 86 -1.30 -22.58 -3.24
C THR A 86 -0.58 -21.41 -2.56
N SER A 87 -0.18 -20.39 -3.31
CA SER A 87 0.49 -19.19 -2.77
C SER A 87 -0.49 -18.12 -2.27
N ILE A 88 -1.80 -18.35 -2.41
CA ILE A 88 -2.85 -17.43 -1.94
C ILE A 88 -3.73 -18.14 -0.92
N SER A 89 -3.83 -17.55 0.26
CA SER A 89 -4.80 -17.94 1.29
C SER A 89 -5.83 -16.85 1.52
N THR A 90 -7.01 -17.22 2.00
CA THR A 90 -8.14 -16.32 2.23
C THR A 90 -8.68 -16.50 3.63
N GLU A 91 -8.93 -15.41 4.37
CA GLU A 91 -9.53 -15.40 5.70
C GLU A 91 -10.73 -14.44 5.75
N ILE A 92 -11.85 -14.87 6.37
CA ILE A 92 -12.93 -13.99 6.81
C ILE A 92 -12.70 -13.73 8.30
N ILE A 93 -12.66 -12.46 8.69
CA ILE A 93 -12.36 -12.07 10.06
C ILE A 93 -13.56 -11.30 10.62
N PRO A 94 -14.37 -11.94 11.48
CA PRO A 94 -15.43 -11.25 12.19
C PRO A 94 -14.83 -10.28 13.23
N GLY A 95 -15.39 -9.08 13.31
CA GLY A 95 -14.93 -8.12 14.30
C GLY A 95 -15.37 -6.69 14.00
N VAL A 96 -15.00 -5.79 14.92
CA VAL A 96 -15.22 -4.35 14.81
C VAL A 96 -13.86 -3.66 14.73
N GLY A 97 -13.76 -2.60 13.94
CA GLY A 97 -12.49 -1.87 13.77
C GLY A 97 -11.65 -2.44 12.63
N THR A 98 -12.01 -2.07 11.39
CA THR A 98 -11.32 -2.56 10.17
C THR A 98 -9.81 -2.31 10.18
N VAL A 99 -9.38 -1.15 10.69
CA VAL A 99 -7.95 -0.76 10.73
C VAL A 99 -7.17 -1.66 11.68
N GLU A 100 -7.70 -1.85 12.89
CA GLU A 100 -7.12 -2.68 13.93
C GLU A 100 -6.99 -4.13 13.46
N ILE A 101 -8.05 -4.67 12.86
CA ILE A 101 -8.06 -6.03 12.31
C ILE A 101 -6.99 -6.19 11.22
N ILE A 102 -6.84 -5.23 10.31
CA ILE A 102 -5.79 -5.26 9.28
C ILE A 102 -4.40 -5.31 9.92
N LEU A 103 -4.12 -4.43 10.87
CA LEU A 103 -2.82 -4.32 11.51
C LEU A 103 -2.50 -5.55 12.39
N GLU A 104 -3.47 -6.05 13.15
CA GLU A 104 -3.32 -7.26 13.96
C GLU A 104 -3.09 -8.50 13.09
N THR A 105 -3.84 -8.62 11.98
CA THR A 105 -3.67 -9.71 11.03
C THR A 105 -2.32 -9.64 10.35
N ALA A 106 -1.85 -8.45 9.97
CA ALA A 106 -0.51 -8.25 9.42
C ALA A 106 0.57 -8.72 10.43
N LYS A 107 0.40 -8.39 11.70
CA LYS A 107 1.30 -8.85 12.78
C LYS A 107 1.22 -10.36 12.99
N LYS A 108 0.01 -10.93 13.09
CA LYS A 108 -0.25 -12.38 13.28
C LYS A 108 0.45 -13.21 12.21
N HIS A 109 0.34 -12.80 10.97
CA HIS A 109 0.92 -13.51 9.81
C HIS A 109 2.34 -13.05 9.45
N LYS A 110 2.94 -12.16 10.24
CA LYS A 110 4.27 -11.58 9.97
C LYS A 110 4.39 -11.06 8.54
N ALA A 111 3.37 -10.30 8.11
CA ALA A 111 3.35 -9.74 6.78
C ALA A 111 4.51 -8.73 6.59
N ASP A 112 5.16 -8.80 5.44
CA ASP A 112 6.26 -7.90 5.06
C ASP A 112 5.75 -6.66 4.32
N LEU A 113 4.52 -6.71 3.81
CA LEU A 113 3.91 -5.66 3.01
C LEU A 113 2.38 -5.73 3.12
N ILE A 114 1.72 -4.58 3.23
CA ILE A 114 0.28 -4.44 3.07
C ILE A 114 0.01 -3.74 1.73
N ILE A 115 -0.94 -4.26 0.95
CA ILE A 115 -1.38 -3.62 -0.30
C ILE A 115 -2.88 -3.35 -0.23
N LEU A 116 -3.26 -2.08 -0.36
CA LEU A 116 -4.63 -1.58 -0.22
C LEU A 116 -5.11 -0.88 -1.49
N GLY A 117 -6.42 -0.92 -1.74
CA GLY A 117 -7.06 0.03 -2.66
C GLY A 117 -7.12 1.44 -2.06
N SER A 118 -7.05 2.47 -2.89
CA SER A 118 -7.05 3.87 -2.42
C SER A 118 -8.38 4.31 -1.80
N THR A 119 -9.52 3.76 -2.25
CA THR A 119 -10.86 4.05 -1.75
C THR A 119 -11.65 2.75 -1.68
N GLY A 120 -12.55 2.65 -0.72
CA GLY A 120 -13.46 1.52 -0.61
C GLY A 120 -14.71 1.66 -1.50
N ALA A 121 -15.73 0.87 -1.21
CA ALA A 121 -16.98 0.80 -1.97
C ALA A 121 -17.77 2.13 -2.06
N SER A 122 -17.48 3.12 -1.22
CA SER A 122 -18.18 4.42 -1.15
C SER A 122 -17.90 5.42 -2.29
N GLY A 123 -16.91 5.13 -3.15
CA GLY A 123 -16.74 5.72 -4.49
C GLY A 123 -16.76 7.25 -4.65
N ILE A 124 -16.10 8.02 -3.80
CA ILE A 124 -15.99 9.49 -3.99
C ILE A 124 -15.03 9.80 -5.15
N LYS A 125 -15.51 10.61 -6.11
CA LYS A 125 -14.87 10.85 -7.42
C LYS A 125 -13.55 11.66 -7.44
N ARG A 126 -12.96 12.02 -6.29
CA ARG A 126 -11.62 12.62 -6.22
C ARG A 126 -10.61 11.56 -5.80
N ILE A 127 -9.34 11.73 -6.18
CA ILE A 127 -8.23 10.89 -5.71
C ILE A 127 -8.07 11.20 -4.20
N LEU A 128 -8.97 10.65 -3.40
CA LEU A 128 -8.92 10.74 -1.95
C LEU A 128 -8.50 9.36 -1.46
N ILE A 129 -7.49 9.33 -0.63
CA ILE A 129 -7.17 8.15 0.15
C ILE A 129 -8.34 7.93 1.11
N GLY A 130 -8.98 6.77 1.07
CA GLY A 130 -10.07 6.42 1.99
C GLY A 130 -9.60 6.42 3.45
N SER A 131 -10.53 6.64 4.37
CA SER A 131 -10.22 6.74 5.81
C SER A 131 -9.48 5.50 6.35
N VAL A 132 -9.88 4.30 5.93
CA VAL A 132 -9.21 3.05 6.32
C VAL A 132 -7.78 3.03 5.78
N ALA A 133 -7.57 3.31 4.49
CA ALA A 133 -6.25 3.30 3.89
C ALA A 133 -5.32 4.35 4.53
N ALA A 134 -5.82 5.56 4.77
CA ALA A 134 -5.06 6.62 5.45
C ALA A 134 -4.65 6.21 6.87
N LYS A 135 -5.57 5.65 7.64
CA LYS A 135 -5.28 5.18 9.01
C LYS A 135 -4.33 3.99 9.04
N VAL A 136 -4.43 3.05 8.10
CA VAL A 136 -3.47 1.93 8.00
C VAL A 136 -2.08 2.45 7.70
N VAL A 137 -1.92 3.43 6.79
CA VAL A 137 -0.61 4.06 6.50
C VAL A 137 -0.05 4.75 7.74
N GLU A 138 -0.90 5.52 8.46
CA GLU A 138 -0.48 6.25 9.65
C GLU A 138 0.01 5.32 10.78
N LEU A 139 -0.65 4.19 10.99
CA LEU A 139 -0.44 3.31 12.14
C LEU A 139 0.43 2.09 11.85
N SER A 140 0.68 1.79 10.58
CA SER A 140 1.44 0.59 10.19
C SER A 140 2.92 0.73 10.53
N LYS A 141 3.50 -0.36 11.05
CA LYS A 141 4.95 -0.51 11.27
C LYS A 141 5.67 -1.17 10.09
N ILE A 142 4.92 -1.68 9.13
CA ILE A 142 5.44 -2.29 7.92
C ILE A 142 5.03 -1.47 6.69
N PRO A 143 5.74 -1.57 5.57
CA PRO A 143 5.39 -0.83 4.36
C PRO A 143 3.94 -1.05 3.92
N VAL A 144 3.30 0.02 3.46
CA VAL A 144 1.94 0.00 2.91
C VAL A 144 1.97 0.60 1.51
N ILE A 145 1.44 -0.11 0.52
CA ILE A 145 1.25 0.41 -0.84
C ILE A 145 -0.24 0.63 -1.08
N ILE A 146 -0.60 1.83 -1.51
CA ILE A 146 -1.96 2.18 -1.89
C ILE A 146 -2.08 2.18 -3.41
N ILE A 147 -2.98 1.37 -3.94
CA ILE A 147 -3.23 1.24 -5.37
C ILE A 147 -4.46 2.08 -5.75
N PRO A 148 -4.31 3.11 -6.59
CA PRO A 148 -5.43 3.92 -7.04
C PRO A 148 -6.33 3.18 -8.03
N GLU A 149 -7.61 3.58 -8.12
CA GLU A 149 -8.61 2.97 -9.01
C GLU A 149 -8.16 2.87 -10.47
N LYS A 150 -7.50 3.92 -10.96
CA LYS A 150 -7.04 4.00 -12.35
C LYS A 150 -5.64 3.44 -12.56
N PHE A 151 -5.11 2.72 -11.58
CA PHE A 151 -3.80 2.11 -11.72
C PHE A 151 -3.82 1.09 -12.87
N ARG A 152 -2.93 1.30 -13.84
CA ARG A 152 -2.66 0.31 -14.87
C ARG A 152 -1.56 -0.61 -14.34
N ASN A 153 -1.83 -1.89 -14.28
CA ASN A 153 -0.89 -2.87 -13.76
C ASN A 153 0.40 -2.87 -14.60
N LYS A 154 1.39 -2.13 -14.12
CA LYS A 154 2.71 -1.97 -14.74
C LYS A 154 3.81 -2.12 -13.68
N PRO A 155 5.00 -2.57 -14.06
CA PRO A 155 6.12 -2.63 -13.14
C PRO A 155 6.40 -1.25 -12.53
N LEU A 156 6.62 -1.20 -11.22
CA LEU A 156 7.08 -0.01 -10.51
C LEU A 156 8.60 0.00 -10.60
N LYS A 157 9.17 0.92 -11.39
CA LYS A 157 10.62 1.01 -11.63
C LYS A 157 11.26 2.25 -11.03
N HIS A 158 10.46 3.24 -10.68
CA HIS A 158 10.93 4.52 -10.17
C HIS A 158 10.12 4.96 -8.96
N ILE A 159 10.77 5.03 -7.80
CA ILE A 159 10.21 5.52 -6.54
C ILE A 159 10.68 6.95 -6.33
N GLY A 160 9.73 7.88 -6.22
CA GLY A 160 9.97 9.23 -5.72
C GLY A 160 9.73 9.25 -4.22
N TYR A 161 10.75 9.59 -3.44
CA TYR A 161 10.67 9.67 -1.99
C TYR A 161 10.80 11.11 -1.52
N ALA A 162 9.72 11.64 -0.93
CA ALA A 162 9.70 12.98 -0.34
C ALA A 162 10.37 12.95 1.04
N SER A 163 11.43 13.73 1.23
CA SER A 163 12.15 13.82 2.49
C SER A 163 12.31 15.26 2.96
N ASP A 164 12.21 15.47 4.28
CA ASP A 164 12.59 16.73 4.92
C ASP A 164 14.11 16.82 5.19
N LEU A 165 14.85 15.78 4.82
CA LEU A 165 16.29 15.60 4.95
C LEU A 165 16.80 15.44 6.39
N SER A 166 15.93 15.39 7.38
CA SER A 166 16.31 15.26 8.79
C SER A 166 16.82 13.86 9.15
N HIS A 167 16.28 12.82 8.49
CA HIS A 167 16.51 11.43 8.87
C HIS A 167 16.71 10.49 7.67
N VAL A 168 17.33 10.98 6.59
CA VAL A 168 17.46 10.26 5.30
C VAL A 168 18.02 8.84 5.46
N THR A 169 19.04 8.65 6.30
CA THR A 169 19.65 7.32 6.50
C THR A 169 18.67 6.30 7.08
N SER A 170 17.93 6.66 8.13
CA SER A 170 16.95 5.76 8.75
C SER A 170 15.70 5.56 7.91
N GLU A 171 15.34 6.55 7.09
CA GLU A 171 14.26 6.46 6.11
C GLU A 171 14.64 5.47 4.99
N MET A 172 15.87 5.54 4.50
CA MET A 172 16.37 4.63 3.49
C MET A 172 16.48 3.18 3.98
N GLU A 173 16.77 2.95 5.25
CA GLU A 173 16.74 1.59 5.85
C GLU A 173 15.38 0.90 5.68
N LYS A 174 14.30 1.67 5.70
CA LYS A 174 12.94 1.15 5.49
C LYS A 174 12.55 1.07 4.01
N LEU A 175 13.02 2.02 3.20
CA LEU A 175 12.62 2.13 1.80
C LEU A 175 13.39 1.17 0.88
N ILE A 176 14.67 0.94 1.16
CA ILE A 176 15.52 0.10 0.30
C ILE A 176 15.01 -1.34 0.17
N PRO A 177 14.59 -2.02 1.26
CA PRO A 177 14.01 -3.36 1.12
C PRO A 177 12.76 -3.40 0.23
N LEU A 178 11.95 -2.35 0.24
CA LEU A 178 10.80 -2.21 -0.66
C LEU A 178 11.25 -1.98 -2.10
N ALA A 179 12.22 -1.10 -2.30
CA ALA A 179 12.77 -0.83 -3.63
C ALA A 179 13.43 -2.08 -4.26
N ASP A 180 14.13 -2.90 -3.46
CA ASP A 180 14.70 -4.18 -3.89
C ASP A 180 13.60 -5.17 -4.30
N MET A 181 12.54 -5.25 -3.49
CA MET A 181 11.38 -6.08 -3.78
C MET A 181 10.72 -5.71 -5.11
N LEU A 182 10.62 -4.41 -5.40
CA LEU A 182 10.04 -3.90 -6.63
C LEU A 182 11.03 -3.96 -7.82
N GLY A 183 12.33 -4.00 -7.56
CA GLY A 183 13.39 -3.81 -8.55
C GLY A 183 13.42 -2.38 -9.08
N ALA A 184 13.19 -1.40 -8.19
CA ALA A 184 13.01 0.00 -8.54
C ALA A 184 14.21 0.86 -8.14
N SER A 185 14.46 1.94 -8.89
CA SER A 185 15.36 3.04 -8.50
C SER A 185 14.67 3.94 -7.46
N ILE A 186 15.47 4.68 -6.70
CA ILE A 186 14.97 5.65 -5.71
C ILE A 186 15.48 7.04 -6.10
N GLU A 187 14.57 8.00 -6.24
CA GLU A 187 14.92 9.42 -6.30
C GLU A 187 14.41 10.11 -5.03
N ILE A 188 15.33 10.45 -4.13
CA ILE A 188 15.03 11.27 -2.96
C ILE A 188 14.78 12.69 -3.46
N PHE A 189 13.66 13.29 -3.12
CA PHE A 189 13.43 14.69 -3.45
C PHE A 189 13.05 15.50 -2.23
N HIS A 190 13.53 16.74 -2.21
CA HIS A 190 13.21 17.72 -1.20
C HIS A 190 12.51 18.92 -1.82
N VAL A 191 11.43 19.36 -1.21
CA VAL A 191 10.75 20.60 -1.61
C VAL A 191 11.35 21.75 -0.81
N GLU A 192 12.12 22.59 -1.49
CA GLU A 192 12.73 23.77 -0.89
C GLU A 192 11.70 24.92 -0.85
N PRO A 193 11.34 25.43 0.33
CA PRO A 193 10.56 26.65 0.44
C PRO A 193 11.40 27.86 -0.01
N THR A 194 10.73 28.92 -0.46
CA THR A 194 11.39 30.15 -0.93
C THR A 194 12.29 30.80 0.14
N PHE A 195 11.91 30.64 1.42
CA PHE A 195 12.71 31.05 2.57
C PHE A 195 12.98 29.81 3.43
N PRO A 196 14.14 29.15 3.27
CA PRO A 196 14.47 27.97 4.04
C PRO A 196 14.64 28.33 5.53
N THR A 197 13.71 27.84 6.35
CA THR A 197 13.71 28.06 7.80
C THR A 197 14.35 26.90 8.56
N SER A 198 14.53 25.72 7.95
CA SER A 198 15.05 24.54 8.61
C SER A 198 16.59 24.50 8.55
N GLU A 199 17.22 24.32 9.72
CA GLU A 199 18.67 24.08 9.80
C GLU A 199 19.08 22.74 9.20
N ALA A 200 18.16 21.76 9.11
CA ALA A 200 18.41 20.45 8.51
C ALA A 200 18.81 20.57 7.04
N TYR A 201 18.15 21.45 6.29
CA TYR A 201 18.49 21.73 4.91
C TYR A 201 19.91 22.30 4.73
N LYS A 202 20.32 23.23 5.63
CA LYS A 202 21.64 23.84 5.57
C LYS A 202 22.78 22.86 5.88
N LYS A 203 22.49 21.81 6.64
CA LYS A 203 23.46 20.78 7.05
C LYS A 203 23.50 19.57 6.10
N PHE A 204 22.48 19.41 5.26
CA PHE A 204 22.42 18.26 4.34
C PHE A 204 23.39 18.45 3.18
N ASN A 205 24.32 17.51 3.04
CA ASN A 205 25.21 17.40 1.90
C ASN A 205 24.70 16.30 0.97
N PRO A 206 23.95 16.64 -0.11
CA PRO A 206 23.37 15.62 -0.99
C PRO A 206 24.40 14.68 -1.59
N GLU A 207 25.55 15.20 -2.03
CA GLU A 207 26.58 14.39 -2.69
C GLU A 207 27.22 13.40 -1.73
N GLY A 208 27.66 13.85 -0.55
CA GLY A 208 28.24 12.99 0.48
C GLY A 208 27.26 11.93 0.96
N SER A 209 26.02 12.33 1.26
CA SER A 209 24.97 11.40 1.72
C SER A 209 24.61 10.35 0.65
N LEU A 210 24.57 10.73 -0.63
CA LEU A 210 24.33 9.78 -1.72
C LEU A 210 25.46 8.77 -1.87
N ILE A 211 26.72 9.22 -1.74
CA ILE A 211 27.90 8.32 -1.80
C ILE A 211 27.81 7.31 -0.66
N GLU A 212 27.57 7.76 0.59
CA GLU A 212 27.44 6.88 1.75
C GLU A 212 26.30 5.86 1.56
N LEU A 213 25.13 6.30 1.12
CA LEU A 213 23.98 5.43 0.87
C LEU A 213 24.27 4.39 -0.23
N ARG A 214 24.87 4.83 -1.35
CA ARG A 214 25.24 3.94 -2.45
C ARG A 214 26.25 2.88 -2.02
N MET A 215 27.27 3.28 -1.25
CA MET A 215 28.26 2.37 -0.70
C MET A 215 27.66 1.40 0.32
N LYS A 216 26.90 1.92 1.30
CA LYS A 216 26.27 1.12 2.36
C LYS A 216 25.36 0.02 1.78
N TYR A 217 24.55 0.36 0.78
CA TYR A 217 23.55 -0.54 0.22
C TYR A 217 23.96 -1.18 -1.12
N LYS A 218 25.19 -0.90 -1.61
CA LYS A 218 25.71 -1.38 -2.90
C LYS A 218 24.74 -1.10 -4.05
N ARG A 219 24.18 0.14 -4.09
CA ARG A 219 23.16 0.58 -5.05
C ARG A 219 23.54 1.88 -5.71
N GLU A 220 23.79 1.86 -7.02
CA GLU A 220 24.07 3.06 -7.81
C GLU A 220 22.80 3.87 -8.18
N ASN A 221 21.64 3.22 -8.12
CA ASN A 221 20.35 3.78 -8.57
C ASN A 221 19.60 4.53 -7.46
N ILE A 222 20.33 5.23 -6.58
CA ILE A 222 19.79 6.21 -5.63
C ILE A 222 20.22 7.59 -6.10
N THR A 223 19.26 8.49 -6.32
CA THR A 223 19.49 9.86 -6.80
C THR A 223 18.82 10.88 -5.87
N TYR A 224 19.19 12.15 -6.03
CA TYR A 224 18.60 13.25 -5.28
C TYR A 224 18.12 14.35 -6.22
N LYS A 225 17.03 15.02 -5.84
CA LYS A 225 16.47 16.14 -6.58
C LYS A 225 15.92 17.23 -5.66
N LEU A 226 16.36 18.45 -5.88
CA LEU A 226 15.80 19.64 -5.25
C LEU A 226 14.63 20.19 -6.08
N VAL A 227 13.50 20.42 -5.43
CA VAL A 227 12.29 20.97 -6.05
C VAL A 227 12.01 22.34 -5.46
N LYS A 228 12.33 23.41 -6.21
CA LYS A 228 12.06 24.79 -5.79
C LYS A 228 10.61 25.17 -6.07
N THR A 229 9.98 25.82 -5.09
CA THR A 229 8.63 26.40 -5.22
C THR A 229 8.70 27.93 -5.27
N LYS A 230 7.66 28.56 -5.83
CA LYS A 230 7.63 30.04 -5.96
C LYS A 230 7.06 30.76 -4.74
N PHE A 231 6.37 30.03 -3.86
CA PHE A 231 5.67 30.59 -2.69
C PHE A 231 6.08 29.83 -1.42
N ASP A 232 6.10 30.56 -0.30
CA ASP A 232 6.35 29.98 1.02
C ASP A 232 5.29 28.94 1.38
N ASN A 233 5.75 27.84 1.97
CA ASN A 233 4.96 26.75 2.54
C ASN A 233 4.04 25.97 1.60
N ASP A 234 4.19 26.07 0.27
CA ASP A 234 3.39 25.23 -0.63
C ASP A 234 4.08 23.90 -0.94
N PHE A 235 4.21 23.08 0.11
CA PHE A 235 4.73 21.71 0.03
C PHE A 235 3.96 20.87 -1.00
N TYR A 236 2.63 21.02 -1.03
CA TYR A 236 1.78 20.28 -1.96
C TYR A 236 2.06 20.65 -3.42
N THR A 237 2.26 21.94 -3.73
CA THR A 237 2.65 22.38 -5.07
C THR A 237 4.02 21.81 -5.46
N GLY A 238 4.94 21.74 -4.52
CA GLY A 238 6.26 21.15 -4.75
C GLY A 238 6.17 19.65 -5.09
N ILE A 239 5.39 18.88 -4.32
CA ILE A 239 5.15 17.45 -4.60
C ILE A 239 4.47 17.28 -5.96
N ASP A 240 3.44 18.09 -6.28
CA ASP A 240 2.74 17.99 -7.55
C ASP A 240 3.65 18.37 -8.74
N LYS A 241 4.50 19.37 -8.58
CA LYS A 241 5.54 19.74 -9.56
C LYS A 241 6.51 18.57 -9.78
N TYR A 242 7.00 17.95 -8.70
CA TYR A 242 7.84 16.77 -8.80
C TYR A 242 7.13 15.65 -9.55
N ARG A 243 5.93 15.28 -9.10
CA ARG A 243 5.11 14.21 -9.70
C ARG A 243 4.89 14.39 -11.20
N ARG A 244 4.60 15.64 -11.66
CA ARG A 244 4.40 15.95 -13.09
C ARG A 244 5.68 15.82 -13.90
N ASN A 245 6.82 16.22 -13.35
CA ASN A 245 8.09 16.27 -14.06
C ASN A 245 8.83 14.92 -14.03
N ALA A 246 8.96 14.30 -12.88
CA ALA A 246 9.68 13.05 -12.70
C ALA A 246 8.82 11.82 -13.06
N LYS A 247 7.48 11.96 -12.96
CA LYS A 247 6.50 10.88 -13.23
C LYS A 247 6.86 9.57 -12.54
N PRO A 248 7.09 9.58 -11.21
CA PRO A 248 7.42 8.37 -10.50
C PRO A 248 6.29 7.35 -10.62
N ASP A 249 6.64 6.07 -10.58
CA ASP A 249 5.65 4.98 -10.55
C ASP A 249 5.04 4.81 -9.15
N LEU A 250 5.83 5.08 -8.12
CA LEU A 250 5.42 5.12 -6.71
C LEU A 250 5.92 6.42 -6.08
N LEU A 251 5.06 7.06 -5.30
CA LEU A 251 5.39 8.24 -4.49
C LEU A 251 5.27 7.88 -3.01
N CYS A 252 6.33 8.14 -2.26
CA CYS A 252 6.41 7.92 -0.81
C CYS A 252 6.65 9.26 -0.09
#